data_f115336e9d01443e1326e4ba4ab2b618
#
_entry.id   f115336e9d01443e1326e4ba4ab2b618
#
_cell.length_a   1.000
_cell.length_b   1.000
_cell.length_c   1.000
_cell.angle_alpha   90.00
_cell.angle_beta   90.00
_cell.angle_gamma   90.00
#
_symmetry.space_group_name_H-M   'P 1'
#
loop_
_entity.id
_entity.type
_entity.pdbx_description
1 polymer ?
#
loop_
_entity_poly.entity_id
_entity_poly.type
_entity_poly.pdbx_seq_one_letter_code
_entity_poly.pdbx_strand_id
1 'polypeptide(L)'
;MADRFVVGDTVTLTNTFKVSGAATDPTAVSLVVTDPAGTATTYTYAGGTITKTSTGLYTKNITASTAGLWSYTWTGTGTAADVENGSFTVEMLAPITADTLNIISLLEAKAMLGIDGADTTKDTALALKITAVSRRIDRLCGPVVQRTVTDEVHPGGRPWVRVRRWPVASFTTVTEYDDGSAQVLSLEDFDTRPAAGYAPERWESSPTAVFNGKIWRRSSGEGWWFPDGPEAVKVTYVAGRAANTAAVDAVFKEAAGIALKNVWRTMESAVQLVGEFDVPAQNFPISIVTKAVRDCCAEEIIEGQGVA
;
A
#
# COMPACT_ATOMS: atom_id res chain seq x y z
N MET A 1 15.43 18.98 17.23
CA MET A 1 14.54 18.24 16.31
C MET A 1 13.22 18.95 16.38
N ALA A 2 12.67 19.45 15.28
CA ALA A 2 11.30 19.98 15.30
C ALA A 2 10.34 18.81 15.53
N ASP A 3 9.48 18.91 16.50
CA ASP A 3 8.47 17.91 16.78
C ASP A 3 7.54 17.81 15.56
N ARG A 4 7.39 16.62 15.01
CA ARG A 4 6.49 16.34 13.88
C ARG A 4 5.15 15.90 14.44
N PHE A 5 4.12 16.63 14.11
CA PHE A 5 2.74 16.30 14.46
C PHE A 5 1.98 15.82 13.23
N VAL A 6 0.96 14.99 13.43
CA VAL A 6 0.05 14.53 12.38
C VAL A 6 -1.39 14.98 12.70
N VAL A 7 -2.24 14.99 11.67
CA VAL A 7 -3.66 15.31 11.84
C VAL A 7 -4.29 14.38 12.88
N GLY A 8 -4.93 14.97 13.89
CA GLY A 8 -5.50 14.25 15.03
C GLY A 8 -4.65 14.28 16.29
N ASP A 9 -3.36 14.64 16.20
CA ASP A 9 -2.50 14.76 17.38
C ASP A 9 -2.93 15.91 18.28
N THR A 10 -2.63 15.74 19.56
CA THR A 10 -2.77 16.80 20.57
C THR A 10 -1.42 17.46 20.79
N VAL A 11 -1.34 18.73 20.39
CA VAL A 11 -0.14 19.57 20.58
C VAL A 11 -0.29 20.37 21.87
N THR A 12 0.65 20.22 22.79
CA THR A 12 0.68 21.00 24.04
C THR A 12 1.51 22.26 23.82
N LEU A 13 0.85 23.42 23.78
CA LEU A 13 1.49 24.73 23.72
C LEU A 13 1.77 25.20 25.15
N THR A 14 3.01 25.64 25.40
CA THR A 14 3.48 26.04 26.72
C THR A 14 4.19 27.38 26.62
N ASN A 15 3.91 28.27 27.58
CA ASN A 15 4.69 29.50 27.74
C ASN A 15 4.99 29.80 29.19
N THR A 16 6.17 30.40 29.45
CA THR A 16 6.60 30.83 30.77
C THR A 16 6.83 32.35 30.80
N PHE A 17 5.92 33.10 31.41
CA PHE A 17 6.05 34.54 31.61
C PHE A 17 7.07 34.83 32.73
N LYS A 18 7.94 35.79 32.48
CA LYS A 18 9.03 36.15 33.40
C LYS A 18 9.18 37.66 33.55
N VAL A 19 9.59 38.10 34.74
CA VAL A 19 10.03 39.48 34.98
C VAL A 19 11.42 39.40 35.54
N SER A 20 12.36 40.09 34.92
CA SER A 20 13.78 40.07 35.28
C SER A 20 14.36 38.64 35.47
N GLY A 21 13.90 37.70 34.63
CA GLY A 21 14.33 36.29 34.66
C GLY A 21 13.56 35.36 35.64
N ALA A 22 12.78 35.93 36.57
CA ALA A 22 11.94 35.15 37.50
C ALA A 22 10.54 34.90 36.92
N ALA A 23 10.07 33.65 37.03
CA ALA A 23 8.72 33.28 36.61
C ALA A 23 7.68 34.11 37.39
N THR A 24 6.82 34.83 36.72
CA THR A 24 5.85 35.77 37.33
C THR A 24 4.51 35.65 36.60
N ASP A 25 3.43 35.73 37.37
CA ASP A 25 2.08 35.65 36.82
C ASP A 25 1.67 36.99 36.16
N PRO A 26 1.24 37.00 34.89
CA PRO A 26 0.56 38.12 34.29
C PRO A 26 -0.82 38.38 34.94
N THR A 27 -1.32 39.60 34.80
CA THR A 27 -2.69 39.94 35.26
C THR A 27 -3.75 39.25 34.41
N ALA A 28 -3.50 39.13 33.09
CA ALA A 28 -4.32 38.33 32.20
C ALA A 28 -3.45 37.61 31.18
N VAL A 29 -3.91 36.39 30.77
CA VAL A 29 -3.24 35.52 29.79
C VAL A 29 -4.22 35.18 28.70
N SER A 30 -3.81 35.35 27.46
CA SER A 30 -4.52 34.90 26.25
C SER A 30 -3.57 34.18 25.31
N LEU A 31 -4.12 33.24 24.53
CA LEU A 31 -3.48 32.53 23.46
C LEU A 31 -4.36 32.61 22.21
N VAL A 32 -3.82 33.10 21.14
CA VAL A 32 -4.43 33.02 19.80
C VAL A 32 -3.75 31.93 19.02
N VAL A 33 -4.51 31.01 18.50
CA VAL A 33 -4.00 29.91 17.61
C VAL A 33 -4.67 30.10 16.26
N THR A 34 -3.87 30.15 15.20
CA THR A 34 -4.34 30.31 13.82
C THR A 34 -4.04 29.00 13.07
N ASP A 35 -5.06 28.41 12.47
CA ASP A 35 -4.95 27.20 11.67
C ASP A 35 -4.38 27.49 10.26
N PRO A 36 -4.02 26.45 9.47
CA PRO A 36 -3.50 26.64 8.11
C PRO A 36 -4.47 27.32 7.12
N ALA A 37 -5.77 27.34 7.43
CA ALA A 37 -6.78 28.05 6.64
C ALA A 37 -6.89 29.53 7.02
N GLY A 38 -6.13 30.01 8.02
CA GLY A 38 -6.16 31.37 8.52
C GLY A 38 -7.23 31.63 9.57
N THR A 39 -7.91 30.60 10.09
CA THR A 39 -8.92 30.76 11.14
C THR A 39 -8.25 30.94 12.50
N ALA A 40 -8.47 32.06 13.15
CA ALA A 40 -7.91 32.34 14.48
C ALA A 40 -8.91 31.98 15.59
N THR A 41 -8.43 31.19 16.57
CA THR A 41 -9.18 30.85 17.79
C THR A 41 -8.48 31.43 19.01
N THR A 42 -9.23 32.15 19.84
CA THR A 42 -8.71 32.78 21.06
C THR A 42 -9.09 31.98 22.30
N TYR A 43 -8.10 31.69 23.12
CA TYR A 43 -8.22 31.04 24.42
C TYR A 43 -7.79 32.03 25.52
N THR A 44 -8.43 32.01 26.69
CA THR A 44 -8.09 32.89 27.80
C THR A 44 -8.01 32.10 29.13
N TYR A 45 -7.11 32.50 30.02
CA TYR A 45 -7.03 31.93 31.35
C TYR A 45 -8.28 32.22 32.18
N ALA A 46 -8.81 33.48 32.15
CA ALA A 46 -10.03 33.85 32.84
C ALA A 46 -11.26 33.05 32.36
N GLY A 47 -11.29 32.63 31.09
CA GLY A 47 -12.33 31.77 30.54
C GLY A 47 -12.17 30.30 30.85
N GLY A 48 -11.16 29.89 31.63
CA GLY A 48 -10.91 28.49 32.01
C GLY A 48 -10.40 27.60 30.89
N THR A 49 -10.01 28.18 29.74
CA THR A 49 -9.56 27.41 28.56
C THR A 49 -8.05 27.20 28.50
N ILE A 50 -7.27 27.88 29.34
CA ILE A 50 -5.84 27.76 29.52
C ILE A 50 -5.59 27.19 30.94
N THR A 51 -4.64 26.30 31.08
CA THR A 51 -4.25 25.71 32.37
C THR A 51 -2.99 26.41 32.90
N LYS A 52 -3.01 26.85 34.15
CA LYS A 52 -1.83 27.28 34.87
C LYS A 52 -1.21 26.08 35.59
N THR A 53 0.02 25.75 35.27
CA THR A 53 0.74 24.61 35.83
C THR A 53 1.56 25.01 37.07
N SER A 54 2.18 26.21 37.03
CA SER A 54 2.89 26.82 38.17
C SER A 54 2.96 28.33 37.97
N THR A 55 3.63 29.04 38.89
CA THR A 55 3.81 30.52 38.77
C THR A 55 4.45 30.83 37.42
N GLY A 56 3.82 31.68 36.63
CA GLY A 56 4.24 32.12 35.32
C GLY A 56 4.11 31.09 34.22
N LEU A 57 3.84 29.79 34.50
CA LEU A 57 3.78 28.72 33.52
C LEU A 57 2.34 28.36 33.14
N TYR A 58 2.02 28.54 31.86
CA TYR A 58 0.70 28.29 31.29
C TYR A 58 0.78 27.31 30.15
N THR A 59 -0.22 26.44 30.03
CA THR A 59 -0.32 25.39 29.01
C THR A 59 -1.69 25.32 28.38
N LYS A 60 -1.75 24.91 27.10
CA LYS A 60 -2.98 24.62 26.38
C LYS A 60 -2.77 23.48 25.43
N ASN A 61 -3.67 22.50 25.48
CA ASN A 61 -3.73 21.42 24.52
C ASN A 61 -4.59 21.82 23.31
N ILE A 62 -4.06 21.66 22.12
CA ILE A 62 -4.71 21.94 20.82
C ILE A 62 -4.77 20.65 20.05
N THR A 63 -5.95 20.23 19.59
CA THR A 63 -6.07 19.13 18.64
C THR A 63 -5.80 19.64 17.23
N ALA A 64 -4.78 19.12 16.58
CA ALA A 64 -4.37 19.50 15.22
C ALA A 64 -5.31 18.85 14.19
N SER A 65 -6.37 19.53 13.80
CA SER A 65 -7.42 19.00 12.93
C SER A 65 -7.11 19.08 11.43
N THR A 66 -6.12 19.88 11.03
CA THR A 66 -5.82 20.18 9.62
C THR A 66 -4.31 20.17 9.39
N ALA A 67 -3.85 19.56 8.30
CA ALA A 67 -2.45 19.58 7.91
C ALA A 67 -2.03 20.97 7.42
N GLY A 68 -0.79 21.34 7.69
CA GLY A 68 -0.19 22.61 7.30
C GLY A 68 0.52 23.31 8.46
N LEU A 69 0.87 24.56 8.24
CA LEU A 69 1.55 25.39 9.23
C LEU A 69 0.51 26.04 10.15
N TRP A 70 0.61 25.76 11.43
CA TRP A 70 -0.14 26.40 12.50
C TRP A 70 0.74 27.48 13.15
N SER A 71 0.17 28.61 13.49
CA SER A 71 0.85 29.67 14.25
C SER A 71 0.11 29.97 15.54
N TYR A 72 0.83 30.41 16.55
CA TYR A 72 0.22 30.80 17.81
C TYR A 72 0.92 32.02 18.43
N THR A 73 0.16 32.77 19.23
CA THR A 73 0.66 33.93 19.95
C THR A 73 0.14 33.88 21.39
N TRP A 74 1.05 33.78 22.34
CA TRP A 74 0.79 33.98 23.74
C TRP A 74 0.90 35.45 24.08
N THR A 75 -0.04 36.00 24.84
CA THR A 75 0.00 37.37 25.33
C THR A 75 -0.29 37.40 26.83
N GLY A 76 0.63 37.92 27.59
CA GLY A 76 0.48 38.29 28.99
C GLY A 76 0.33 39.78 29.13
N THR A 77 -0.51 40.24 30.06
CA THR A 77 -0.70 41.67 30.36
C THR A 77 -0.48 41.98 31.84
N GLY A 78 -0.25 43.22 32.18
CA GLY A 78 -0.07 43.67 33.58
C GLY A 78 1.32 43.42 34.09
N THR A 79 1.46 42.73 35.23
CA THR A 79 2.73 42.58 35.99
C THR A 79 3.84 41.91 35.21
N ALA A 80 3.50 40.93 34.37
CA ALA A 80 4.43 40.21 33.49
C ALA A 80 3.92 40.32 32.05
N ALA A 81 3.92 41.53 31.50
CA ALA A 81 3.51 41.78 30.13
C ALA A 81 4.55 41.26 29.17
N ASP A 82 4.15 40.32 28.30
CA ASP A 82 5.00 39.69 27.31
C ASP A 82 4.17 39.13 26.15
N VAL A 83 4.79 38.99 24.97
CA VAL A 83 4.19 38.39 23.77
C VAL A 83 5.17 37.38 23.19
N GLU A 84 4.78 36.13 23.12
CA GLU A 84 5.53 35.08 22.50
C GLU A 84 4.80 34.50 21.30
N ASN A 85 5.49 34.44 20.17
CA ASN A 85 4.99 33.85 18.93
C ASN A 85 5.69 32.54 18.63
N GLY A 86 4.95 31.58 18.12
CA GLY A 86 5.51 30.31 17.67
C GLY A 86 4.71 29.70 16.53
N SER A 87 5.23 28.62 16.00
CA SER A 87 4.57 27.84 14.97
C SER A 87 4.94 26.37 15.08
N PHE A 88 4.09 25.50 14.58
CA PHE A 88 4.33 24.08 14.41
C PHE A 88 3.71 23.58 13.11
N THR A 89 4.28 22.53 12.53
CA THR A 89 3.76 21.93 11.29
C THR A 89 3.05 20.62 11.58
N VAL A 90 1.87 20.48 11.01
CA VAL A 90 1.05 19.27 11.06
C VAL A 90 1.09 18.61 9.69
N GLU A 91 1.52 17.35 9.63
CA GLU A 91 1.56 16.58 8.39
C GLU A 91 0.23 15.81 8.23
N MET A 92 -0.26 15.72 7.00
CA MET A 92 -1.30 14.77 6.67
C MET A 92 -0.61 13.43 6.41
N LEU A 93 -0.85 12.45 7.28
CA LEU A 93 -0.63 11.08 6.85
C LEU A 93 -1.63 10.85 5.72
N ALA A 94 -1.13 10.74 4.48
CA ALA A 94 -1.95 10.29 3.37
C ALA A 94 -2.65 9.01 3.83
N PRO A 95 -4.00 8.91 3.72
CA PRO A 95 -4.69 7.70 4.08
C PRO A 95 -4.03 6.57 3.29
N ILE A 96 -3.45 5.58 3.99
CA ILE A 96 -2.89 4.42 3.35
C ILE A 96 -4.07 3.64 2.85
N THR A 97 -4.42 3.91 1.60
CA THR A 97 -5.32 3.05 0.86
C THR A 97 -4.59 1.73 0.73
N ALA A 98 -5.09 0.70 1.42
CA ALA A 98 -4.59 -0.65 1.24
C ALA A 98 -4.60 -0.93 -0.27
N ASP A 99 -3.47 -1.35 -0.83
CA ASP A 99 -3.40 -1.71 -2.24
C ASP A 99 -4.43 -2.83 -2.47
N THR A 100 -5.41 -2.59 -3.34
CA THR A 100 -6.47 -3.53 -3.66
C THR A 100 -5.95 -4.85 -4.25
N LEU A 101 -4.68 -4.88 -4.65
CA LEU A 101 -3.98 -6.04 -5.18
C LEU A 101 -3.20 -6.82 -4.10
N ASN A 102 -3.36 -6.47 -2.83
CA ASN A 102 -2.72 -7.21 -1.75
C ASN A 102 -3.37 -8.59 -1.54
N ILE A 103 -2.55 -9.59 -1.26
CA ILE A 103 -2.98 -10.98 -1.01
C ILE A 103 -3.70 -11.11 0.33
N ILE A 104 -3.30 -10.31 1.32
CA ILE A 104 -3.93 -10.24 2.65
C ILE A 104 -4.32 -8.80 2.97
N SER A 105 -5.40 -8.66 3.72
CA SER A 105 -5.84 -7.36 4.24
C SER A 105 -5.00 -6.92 5.45
N LEU A 106 -5.10 -5.63 5.81
CA LEU A 106 -4.45 -5.09 7.00
C LEU A 106 -4.93 -5.79 8.28
N LEU A 107 -6.22 -6.08 8.38
CA LEU A 107 -6.81 -6.76 9.53
C LEU A 107 -6.30 -8.21 9.67
N GLU A 108 -6.25 -8.96 8.56
CA GLU A 108 -5.68 -10.31 8.54
C GLU A 108 -4.19 -10.28 8.94
N ALA A 109 -3.44 -9.31 8.44
CA ALA A 109 -2.03 -9.15 8.78
C ALA A 109 -1.82 -8.86 10.28
N LYS A 110 -2.64 -7.98 10.88
CA LYS A 110 -2.62 -7.71 12.33
C LYS A 110 -2.91 -8.98 13.12
N ALA A 111 -3.94 -9.73 12.75
CA ALA A 111 -4.29 -11.00 13.41
C ALA A 111 -3.14 -12.02 13.33
N MET A 112 -2.48 -12.14 12.17
CA MET A 112 -1.33 -13.05 11.98
C MET A 112 -0.11 -12.66 12.81
N LEU A 113 0.06 -11.37 13.13
CA LEU A 113 1.17 -10.84 13.92
C LEU A 113 0.84 -10.71 15.41
N GLY A 114 -0.40 -10.98 15.83
CA GLY A 114 -0.85 -10.79 17.20
C GLY A 114 -1.00 -9.32 17.61
N ILE A 115 -1.22 -8.43 16.64
CA ILE A 115 -1.46 -6.99 16.86
C ILE A 115 -2.96 -6.76 17.03
N ASP A 116 -3.35 -5.95 18.02
CA ASP A 116 -4.76 -5.58 18.21
C ASP A 116 -5.29 -4.88 16.94
N GLY A 117 -6.46 -5.29 16.45
CA GLY A 117 -7.10 -4.69 15.28
C GLY A 117 -7.36 -3.18 15.42
N ALA A 118 -7.56 -2.71 16.64
CA ALA A 118 -7.77 -1.28 16.95
C ALA A 118 -6.46 -0.48 17.04
N ASP A 119 -5.30 -1.13 17.19
CA ASP A 119 -4.00 -0.44 17.22
C ASP A 119 -3.61 0.02 15.83
N THR A 120 -3.63 1.33 15.59
CA THR A 120 -3.29 1.96 14.30
C THR A 120 -1.85 2.46 14.22
N THR A 121 -1.08 2.37 15.30
CA THR A 121 0.28 2.96 15.41
C THR A 121 1.26 2.43 14.37
N LYS A 122 1.09 1.19 13.93
CA LYS A 122 1.98 0.50 12.98
C LYS A 122 1.35 0.31 11.58
N ASP A 123 0.15 0.79 11.35
CA ASP A 123 -0.63 0.51 10.13
C ASP A 123 0.10 0.92 8.84
N THR A 124 0.74 2.08 8.85
CA THR A 124 1.55 2.56 7.71
C THR A 124 2.67 1.61 7.34
N ALA A 125 3.48 1.24 8.33
CA ALA A 125 4.61 0.35 8.11
C ALA A 125 4.11 -1.05 7.68
N LEU A 126 3.03 -1.54 8.29
CA LEU A 126 2.44 -2.83 7.99
C LEU A 126 1.86 -2.89 6.58
N ALA A 127 1.12 -1.86 6.13
CA ALA A 127 0.57 -1.79 4.78
C ALA A 127 1.66 -1.85 3.69
N LEU A 128 2.77 -1.13 3.88
CA LEU A 128 3.91 -1.18 2.97
C LEU A 128 4.52 -2.59 2.89
N LYS A 129 4.61 -3.29 4.03
CA LYS A 129 5.15 -4.66 4.07
C LYS A 129 4.19 -5.67 3.43
N ILE A 130 2.89 -5.54 3.65
CA ILE A 130 1.88 -6.36 2.99
C ILE A 130 2.00 -6.22 1.46
N THR A 131 2.09 -5.01 0.95
CA THR A 131 2.28 -4.76 -0.49
C THR A 131 3.59 -5.36 -1.02
N ALA A 132 4.69 -5.21 -0.29
CA ALA A 132 5.97 -5.78 -0.68
C ALA A 132 5.96 -7.31 -0.72
N VAL A 133 5.35 -7.96 0.27
CA VAL A 133 5.17 -9.42 0.33
C VAL A 133 4.27 -9.90 -0.80
N SER A 134 3.12 -9.27 -1.01
CA SER A 134 2.18 -9.62 -2.08
C SER A 134 2.84 -9.56 -3.46
N ARG A 135 3.59 -8.49 -3.74
CA ARG A 135 4.33 -8.36 -5.02
C ARG A 135 5.43 -9.42 -5.20
N ARG A 136 6.02 -9.94 -4.11
CA ARG A 136 7.02 -11.00 -4.21
C ARG A 136 6.37 -12.35 -4.49
N ILE A 137 5.22 -12.64 -3.89
CA ILE A 137 4.44 -13.85 -4.21
C ILE A 137 3.92 -13.76 -5.65
N ASP A 138 3.43 -12.61 -6.09
CA ASP A 138 3.03 -12.38 -7.49
C ASP A 138 4.17 -12.68 -8.50
N ARG A 139 5.42 -12.41 -8.13
CA ARG A 139 6.57 -12.75 -8.98
C ARG A 139 6.86 -14.26 -9.02
N LEU A 140 6.50 -14.99 -7.99
CA LEU A 140 6.72 -16.44 -7.91
C LEU A 140 5.63 -17.22 -8.64
N CYS A 141 4.37 -16.83 -8.42
CA CYS A 141 3.19 -17.59 -8.87
C CYS A 141 2.40 -16.87 -9.99
N GLY A 142 2.87 -15.70 -10.44
CA GLY A 142 2.06 -14.77 -11.23
C GLY A 142 1.04 -14.01 -10.38
N PRO A 143 0.25 -13.10 -10.96
CA PRO A 143 -0.76 -12.34 -10.25
C PRO A 143 -1.73 -13.23 -9.47
N VAL A 144 -1.83 -13.00 -8.16
CA VAL A 144 -2.81 -13.69 -7.31
C VAL A 144 -4.15 -12.95 -7.35
N VAL A 145 -4.14 -11.66 -7.06
CA VAL A 145 -5.35 -10.82 -7.15
C VAL A 145 -5.52 -10.29 -8.57
N GLN A 146 -6.73 -10.37 -9.09
CA GLN A 146 -7.06 -10.00 -10.46
C GLN A 146 -6.80 -8.52 -10.75
N ARG A 147 -6.24 -8.28 -11.94
CA ARG A 147 -5.96 -6.95 -12.50
C ARG A 147 -6.19 -6.95 -13.99
N THR A 148 -6.81 -5.90 -14.49
CA THR A 148 -7.00 -5.72 -15.93
C THR A 148 -5.69 -5.25 -16.56
N VAL A 149 -5.31 -5.91 -17.66
CA VAL A 149 -4.23 -5.49 -18.54
C VAL A 149 -4.88 -5.05 -19.85
N THR A 150 -4.73 -3.79 -20.17
CA THR A 150 -5.36 -3.19 -21.35
C THR A 150 -4.34 -3.07 -22.48
N ASP A 151 -4.75 -3.45 -23.69
CA ASP A 151 -4.02 -3.22 -24.93
C ASP A 151 -2.56 -3.70 -24.91
N GLU A 152 -2.31 -4.88 -24.36
CA GLU A 152 -0.98 -5.48 -24.41
C GLU A 152 -0.65 -5.92 -25.83
N VAL A 153 0.46 -5.40 -26.36
CA VAL A 153 0.88 -5.59 -27.75
C VAL A 153 1.85 -6.75 -27.89
N HIS A 154 1.64 -7.56 -28.93
CA HIS A 154 2.47 -8.73 -29.28
C HIS A 154 2.83 -8.76 -30.76
N PRO A 155 3.98 -9.33 -31.12
CA PRO A 155 4.30 -9.63 -32.49
C PRO A 155 3.44 -10.78 -33.01
N GLY A 156 3.11 -10.71 -34.31
CA GLY A 156 2.43 -11.77 -35.02
C GLY A 156 3.38 -12.75 -35.72
N GLY A 157 2.96 -13.26 -36.89
CA GLY A 157 3.75 -14.23 -37.69
C GLY A 157 3.84 -15.62 -37.05
N ARG A 158 2.94 -15.94 -36.10
CA ARG A 158 2.93 -17.23 -35.35
C ARG A 158 1.49 -17.71 -35.17
N PRO A 159 1.28 -19.01 -34.98
CA PRO A 159 -0.06 -19.56 -34.71
C PRO A 159 -0.55 -19.28 -33.29
N TRP A 160 0.28 -18.75 -32.41
CA TRP A 160 -0.05 -18.42 -31.03
C TRP A 160 0.73 -17.21 -30.52
N VAL A 161 0.16 -16.54 -29.53
CA VAL A 161 0.82 -15.52 -28.71
C VAL A 161 0.67 -15.88 -27.24
N ARG A 162 1.59 -15.41 -26.38
CA ARG A 162 1.48 -15.55 -24.93
C ARG A 162 1.54 -14.19 -24.28
N VAL A 163 0.53 -13.87 -23.47
CA VAL A 163 0.49 -12.63 -22.68
C VAL A 163 1.57 -12.61 -21.61
N ARG A 164 2.02 -11.43 -21.23
CA ARG A 164 3.13 -11.28 -20.28
C ARG A 164 2.75 -11.55 -18.83
N ARG A 165 1.47 -11.34 -18.48
CA ARG A 165 0.96 -11.58 -17.13
C ARG A 165 -0.02 -12.73 -17.14
N TRP A 166 0.37 -13.82 -16.54
CA TRP A 166 -0.44 -15.04 -16.41
C TRP A 166 -0.23 -15.64 -15.01
N PRO A 167 -1.19 -16.37 -14.43
CA PRO A 167 -2.38 -16.90 -15.10
C PRO A 167 -3.40 -15.84 -15.48
N VAL A 168 -4.26 -16.20 -16.42
CA VAL A 168 -5.33 -15.34 -16.93
C VAL A 168 -6.67 -15.90 -16.48
N ALA A 169 -7.51 -15.04 -15.91
CA ALA A 169 -8.88 -15.39 -15.52
C ALA A 169 -9.84 -15.33 -16.73
N SER A 170 -9.69 -14.30 -17.56
CA SER A 170 -10.50 -14.13 -18.76
C SER A 170 -9.83 -13.24 -19.79
N PHE A 171 -10.13 -13.48 -21.06
CA PHE A 171 -9.77 -12.60 -22.17
C PHE A 171 -10.97 -11.72 -22.52
N THR A 172 -10.77 -10.40 -22.54
CA THR A 172 -11.83 -9.43 -22.85
C THR A 172 -11.86 -9.13 -24.33
N THR A 173 -10.71 -8.85 -24.93
CA THR A 173 -10.60 -8.51 -26.36
C THR A 173 -9.27 -9.00 -26.90
N VAL A 174 -9.32 -9.67 -28.05
CA VAL A 174 -8.15 -10.01 -28.85
C VAL A 174 -8.34 -9.40 -30.22
N THR A 175 -7.44 -8.53 -30.63
CA THR A 175 -7.52 -7.81 -31.92
C THR A 175 -6.24 -8.09 -32.71
N GLU A 176 -6.38 -8.48 -33.95
CA GLU A 176 -5.28 -8.57 -34.90
C GLU A 176 -5.29 -7.38 -35.85
N TYR A 177 -4.10 -7.04 -36.34
CA TYR A 177 -3.87 -5.94 -37.27
C TYR A 177 -3.15 -6.49 -38.49
N ASP A 178 -3.79 -6.34 -39.67
CA ASP A 178 -3.25 -6.71 -40.96
C ASP A 178 -3.26 -5.48 -41.88
N ASP A 179 -2.09 -5.05 -42.35
CA ASP A 179 -1.90 -3.85 -43.17
C ASP A 179 -2.68 -2.61 -42.65
N GLY A 180 -2.68 -2.41 -41.34
CA GLY A 180 -3.37 -1.28 -40.69
C GLY A 180 -4.87 -1.49 -40.47
N SER A 181 -5.43 -2.61 -40.90
CA SER A 181 -6.81 -2.99 -40.63
C SER A 181 -6.93 -3.77 -39.33
N ALA A 182 -7.78 -3.32 -38.43
CA ALA A 182 -8.02 -3.98 -37.15
C ALA A 182 -9.19 -4.97 -37.28
N GLN A 183 -8.96 -6.21 -36.83
CA GLN A 183 -10.01 -7.23 -36.74
C GLN A 183 -10.09 -7.77 -35.32
N VAL A 184 -11.26 -7.63 -34.67
CA VAL A 184 -11.52 -8.25 -33.37
C VAL A 184 -11.83 -9.72 -33.58
N LEU A 185 -11.11 -10.57 -32.85
CA LEU A 185 -11.29 -12.03 -32.88
C LEU A 185 -12.36 -12.47 -31.88
N SER A 186 -13.16 -13.45 -32.25
CA SER A 186 -14.14 -14.07 -31.37
C SER A 186 -13.57 -15.30 -30.68
N LEU A 187 -14.00 -15.55 -29.44
CA LEU A 187 -13.63 -16.76 -28.70
C LEU A 187 -14.18 -18.00 -29.45
N GLU A 188 -13.32 -18.96 -29.73
CA GLU A 188 -13.68 -20.27 -30.22
C GLU A 188 -13.87 -21.21 -29.04
N ASP A 189 -15.00 -21.89 -29.01
CA ASP A 189 -15.30 -22.96 -28.07
C ASP A 189 -15.79 -24.21 -28.82
N PHE A 190 -16.34 -25.19 -28.07
CA PHE A 190 -16.80 -26.44 -28.67
C PHE A 190 -17.94 -26.24 -29.68
N ASP A 191 -18.85 -25.30 -29.40
CA ASP A 191 -20.05 -25.05 -30.16
C ASP A 191 -19.92 -23.96 -31.20
N THR A 192 -18.91 -23.04 -31.00
CA THR A 192 -18.72 -21.82 -31.79
C THR A 192 -17.39 -21.82 -32.48
N ARG A 193 -17.38 -21.84 -33.84
CA ARG A 193 -16.17 -21.85 -34.66
C ARG A 193 -16.14 -20.65 -35.61
N PRO A 194 -15.77 -19.45 -35.11
CA PRO A 194 -15.78 -18.23 -35.91
C PRO A 194 -14.72 -18.27 -37.02
N ALA A 195 -14.99 -17.60 -38.15
CA ALA A 195 -14.01 -17.43 -39.22
C ALA A 195 -12.77 -16.64 -38.77
N ALA A 196 -12.97 -15.68 -37.86
CA ALA A 196 -11.91 -14.95 -37.21
C ALA A 196 -11.97 -15.21 -35.69
N GLY A 197 -11.24 -16.22 -35.23
CA GLY A 197 -11.34 -16.73 -33.87
C GLY A 197 -10.00 -16.85 -33.13
N TYR A 198 -10.09 -17.03 -31.84
CA TYR A 198 -8.99 -17.42 -30.98
C TYR A 198 -9.43 -18.46 -29.94
N ALA A 199 -8.50 -19.30 -29.53
CA ALA A 199 -8.73 -20.29 -28.48
C ALA A 199 -7.65 -20.13 -27.38
N PRO A 200 -8.03 -19.79 -26.14
CA PRO A 200 -7.07 -19.74 -25.05
C PRO A 200 -6.76 -21.15 -24.52
N GLU A 201 -5.48 -21.36 -24.17
CA GLU A 201 -5.01 -22.63 -23.62
C GLU A 201 -5.32 -22.69 -22.11
N ARG A 202 -6.00 -23.74 -21.66
CA ARG A 202 -6.30 -23.95 -20.24
C ARG A 202 -5.07 -24.39 -19.48
N TRP A 203 -5.01 -24.04 -18.20
CA TRP A 203 -3.97 -24.51 -17.28
C TRP A 203 -4.51 -25.61 -16.39
N GLU A 204 -4.50 -26.83 -16.91
CA GLU A 204 -5.12 -27.99 -16.25
C GLU A 204 -4.39 -28.44 -14.98
N SER A 205 -3.11 -28.14 -14.84
CA SER A 205 -2.30 -28.49 -13.66
C SER A 205 -2.41 -27.50 -12.51
N SER A 206 -3.05 -26.34 -12.69
CA SER A 206 -3.25 -25.36 -11.63
C SER A 206 -4.62 -25.49 -11.01
N PRO A 207 -4.74 -25.68 -9.69
CA PRO A 207 -6.04 -25.76 -9.02
C PRO A 207 -6.81 -24.43 -9.00
N THR A 208 -6.13 -23.29 -9.14
CA THR A 208 -6.75 -21.97 -9.01
C THR A 208 -6.76 -21.14 -10.29
N ALA A 209 -5.93 -21.48 -11.28
CA ALA A 209 -5.82 -20.73 -12.53
C ALA A 209 -6.67 -21.35 -13.65
N VAL A 210 -7.24 -20.50 -14.52
CA VAL A 210 -8.08 -20.94 -15.63
C VAL A 210 -7.27 -21.12 -16.90
N PHE A 211 -6.44 -20.10 -17.28
CA PHE A 211 -5.67 -20.12 -18.51
C PHE A 211 -4.18 -19.84 -18.24
N ASN A 212 -3.30 -20.49 -19.00
CA ASN A 212 -1.85 -20.31 -18.92
C ASN A 212 -1.31 -19.07 -19.68
N GLY A 213 -2.23 -18.25 -20.19
CA GLY A 213 -1.91 -17.03 -20.92
C GLY A 213 -1.54 -17.22 -22.40
N LYS A 214 -1.59 -18.42 -22.93
CA LYS A 214 -1.34 -18.71 -24.36
C LYS A 214 -2.65 -18.68 -25.13
N ILE A 215 -2.65 -18.04 -26.29
CA ILE A 215 -3.80 -17.84 -27.18
C ILE A 215 -3.41 -18.39 -28.54
N TRP A 216 -4.20 -19.29 -29.07
CA TRP A 216 -4.07 -19.83 -30.42
C TRP A 216 -4.96 -19.05 -31.37
N ARG A 217 -4.42 -18.69 -32.56
CA ARG A 217 -5.22 -18.14 -33.65
C ARG A 217 -6.01 -19.27 -34.33
N ARG A 218 -7.30 -19.04 -34.54
CA ARG A 218 -8.23 -20.04 -35.11
C ARG A 218 -9.00 -19.43 -36.28
N SER A 219 -9.39 -20.27 -37.23
CA SER A 219 -10.28 -19.92 -38.33
C SER A 219 -11.19 -21.08 -38.64
N SER A 220 -12.50 -20.92 -38.41
CA SER A 220 -13.52 -21.95 -38.69
C SER A 220 -13.21 -23.33 -38.08
N GLY A 221 -12.61 -23.38 -36.91
CA GLY A 221 -12.22 -24.63 -36.23
C GLY A 221 -10.81 -25.11 -36.57
N GLU A 222 -10.11 -24.48 -37.50
CA GLU A 222 -8.76 -24.84 -37.92
C GLU A 222 -7.69 -23.94 -37.29
N GLY A 223 -6.47 -24.43 -37.16
CA GLY A 223 -5.32 -23.62 -36.75
C GLY A 223 -4.99 -22.59 -37.82
N TRP A 224 -4.75 -21.36 -37.40
CA TRP A 224 -4.39 -20.26 -38.28
C TRP A 224 -3.17 -19.48 -37.73
N TRP A 225 -2.67 -18.50 -38.46
CA TRP A 225 -1.56 -17.67 -38.05
C TRP A 225 -2.04 -16.24 -37.82
N PHE A 226 -1.51 -15.59 -36.80
CA PHE A 226 -1.65 -14.15 -36.67
C PHE A 226 -0.91 -13.44 -37.81
N PRO A 227 -1.42 -12.30 -38.32
CA PRO A 227 -0.73 -11.49 -39.32
C PRO A 227 0.71 -11.22 -38.91
N ASP A 228 1.62 -11.11 -39.89
CA ASP A 228 3.02 -10.80 -39.60
C ASP A 228 3.20 -9.33 -39.21
N GLY A 229 4.11 -9.06 -38.31
CA GLY A 229 4.42 -7.71 -37.84
C GLY A 229 4.80 -7.63 -36.36
N PRO A 230 5.52 -6.55 -35.98
CA PRO A 230 5.99 -6.38 -34.60
C PRO A 230 4.86 -6.08 -33.60
N GLU A 231 3.77 -5.47 -34.05
CA GLU A 231 2.61 -5.04 -33.26
C GLU A 231 1.29 -5.57 -33.84
N ALA A 232 1.31 -6.80 -34.35
CA ALA A 232 0.20 -7.37 -35.09
C ALA A 232 -0.94 -7.86 -34.21
N VAL A 233 -0.73 -8.03 -32.89
CA VAL A 233 -1.78 -8.53 -31.98
C VAL A 233 -1.87 -7.66 -30.75
N LYS A 234 -3.09 -7.25 -30.39
CA LYS A 234 -3.41 -6.50 -29.18
C LYS A 234 -4.38 -7.29 -28.32
N VAL A 235 -4.06 -7.45 -27.03
CA VAL A 235 -4.84 -8.26 -26.11
C VAL A 235 -5.22 -7.46 -24.86
N THR A 236 -6.51 -7.41 -24.54
CA THR A 236 -7.02 -6.94 -23.25
C THR A 236 -7.56 -8.13 -22.47
N TYR A 237 -7.11 -8.28 -21.22
CA TYR A 237 -7.43 -9.46 -20.42
C TYR A 237 -7.37 -9.16 -18.92
N VAL A 238 -7.92 -10.07 -18.12
CA VAL A 238 -7.83 -10.04 -16.67
C VAL A 238 -6.82 -11.10 -16.22
N ALA A 239 -5.68 -10.64 -15.70
CA ALA A 239 -4.66 -11.51 -15.11
C ALA A 239 -4.92 -11.68 -13.62
N GLY A 240 -4.71 -12.90 -13.11
CA GLY A 240 -4.86 -13.24 -11.68
C GLY A 240 -5.86 -14.34 -11.43
N ARG A 241 -5.87 -14.85 -10.20
CA ARG A 241 -6.68 -15.99 -9.75
C ARG A 241 -7.95 -15.54 -9.03
N ALA A 242 -7.79 -14.70 -8.00
CA ALA A 242 -8.86 -14.27 -7.11
C ALA A 242 -9.39 -12.88 -7.50
N ALA A 243 -10.70 -12.69 -7.51
CA ALA A 243 -11.32 -11.42 -7.89
C ALA A 243 -10.93 -10.24 -6.99
N ASN A 244 -10.65 -10.51 -5.71
CA ASN A 244 -10.24 -9.51 -4.72
C ASN A 244 -9.50 -10.21 -3.56
N THR A 245 -8.94 -9.43 -2.63
CA THR A 245 -8.21 -9.92 -1.45
C THR A 245 -9.02 -10.91 -0.59
N ALA A 246 -10.33 -10.69 -0.45
CA ALA A 246 -11.17 -11.58 0.36
C ALA A 246 -11.33 -12.98 -0.27
N ALA A 247 -11.35 -13.05 -1.60
CA ALA A 247 -11.50 -14.27 -2.37
C ALA A 247 -10.18 -15.03 -2.60
N VAL A 248 -9.05 -14.52 -2.11
CA VAL A 248 -7.76 -15.20 -2.24
C VAL A 248 -7.78 -16.53 -1.49
N ASP A 249 -7.30 -17.58 -2.15
CA ASP A 249 -7.18 -18.92 -1.58
C ASP A 249 -6.28 -18.92 -0.32
N ALA A 250 -6.62 -19.79 0.63
CA ALA A 250 -5.94 -19.91 1.92
C ALA A 250 -4.44 -20.19 1.77
N VAL A 251 -4.02 -20.93 0.76
CA VAL A 251 -2.62 -21.27 0.46
C VAL A 251 -1.79 -20.02 0.24
N PHE A 252 -2.28 -19.06 -0.57
CA PHE A 252 -1.58 -17.80 -0.79
C PHE A 252 -1.60 -16.90 0.43
N LYS A 253 -2.68 -16.91 1.22
CA LYS A 253 -2.77 -16.16 2.47
C LYS A 253 -1.78 -16.70 3.50
N GLU A 254 -1.63 -18.02 3.60
CA GLU A 254 -0.64 -18.66 4.45
C GLU A 254 0.79 -18.29 4.03
N ALA A 255 1.10 -18.41 2.74
CA ALA A 255 2.39 -18.00 2.19
C ALA A 255 2.71 -16.53 2.50
N ALA A 256 1.73 -15.64 2.33
CA ALA A 256 1.87 -14.23 2.65
C ALA A 256 2.08 -13.99 4.16
N GLY A 257 1.38 -14.73 5.02
CA GLY A 257 1.52 -14.67 6.47
C GLY A 257 2.90 -15.10 6.94
N ILE A 258 3.44 -16.21 6.41
CA ILE A 258 4.80 -16.68 6.70
C ILE A 258 5.83 -15.63 6.28
N ALA A 259 5.72 -15.12 5.05
CA ALA A 259 6.63 -14.10 4.53
C ALA A 259 6.56 -12.80 5.34
N LEU A 260 5.35 -12.37 5.72
CA LEU A 260 5.14 -11.17 6.52
C LEU A 260 5.76 -11.31 7.93
N LYS A 261 5.54 -12.44 8.61
CA LYS A 261 6.15 -12.72 9.93
C LYS A 261 7.67 -12.63 9.87
N ASN A 262 8.30 -13.16 8.83
CA ASN A 262 9.74 -13.11 8.66
C ASN A 262 10.25 -11.68 8.51
N VAL A 263 9.59 -10.87 7.67
CA VAL A 263 9.95 -9.46 7.45
C VAL A 263 9.72 -8.63 8.72
N TRP A 264 8.62 -8.89 9.43
CA TRP A 264 8.25 -8.14 10.63
C TRP A 264 9.23 -8.36 11.78
N ARG A 265 9.58 -9.63 12.05
CA ARG A 265 10.58 -10.00 13.07
C ARG A 265 11.94 -9.36 12.83
N THR A 266 12.38 -9.24 11.59
CA THR A 266 13.66 -8.60 11.23
C THR A 266 13.65 -7.12 11.62
N MET A 267 12.50 -6.43 11.54
CA MET A 267 12.38 -5.03 11.95
C MET A 267 12.37 -4.86 13.47
N GLU A 268 11.64 -5.70 14.19
CA GLU A 268 11.57 -5.62 15.65
C GLU A 268 12.92 -5.97 16.32
N SER A 269 13.64 -6.93 15.77
CA SER A 269 14.98 -7.29 16.27
C SER A 269 16.01 -6.18 16.09
N ALA A 270 15.89 -5.37 15.04
CA ALA A 270 16.79 -4.25 14.81
C ALA A 270 16.60 -3.10 15.83
N VAL A 271 15.44 -2.98 16.46
CA VAL A 271 15.14 -1.97 17.47
C VAL A 271 15.58 -2.43 18.88
N GLN A 272 15.65 -3.74 19.13
CA GLN A 272 16.05 -4.29 20.43
C GLN A 272 17.58 -4.38 20.64
N LEU A 273 18.40 -4.14 19.63
CA LEU A 273 19.86 -4.26 19.68
C LEU A 273 20.58 -3.02 20.25
N VAL A 274 19.91 -2.13 20.94
CA VAL A 274 20.53 -0.99 21.66
C VAL A 274 20.54 -1.21 23.19
N GLY A 275 20.79 -2.41 23.63
CA GLY A 275 20.94 -2.78 25.04
C GLY A 275 22.03 -3.83 25.21
N GLU A 276 23.21 -3.35 25.51
CA GLU A 276 24.30 -3.90 26.36
C GLU A 276 24.37 -5.44 26.56
N PHE A 277 24.32 -6.27 25.51
CA PHE A 277 24.91 -7.61 25.51
C PHE A 277 25.29 -7.99 24.09
N ASP A 278 26.58 -8.30 23.92
CA ASP A 278 27.24 -8.76 22.71
C ASP A 278 26.75 -10.16 22.31
N VAL A 279 25.51 -10.24 21.85
CA VAL A 279 25.01 -11.44 21.19
C VAL A 279 25.32 -11.26 19.70
N PRO A 280 26.12 -12.14 19.09
CA PRO A 280 26.43 -12.03 17.67
C PRO A 280 25.11 -11.98 16.91
N ALA A 281 24.91 -10.90 16.15
CA ALA A 281 23.76 -10.73 15.28
C ALA A 281 23.66 -11.98 14.40
N GLN A 282 22.69 -12.84 14.70
CA GLN A 282 22.37 -13.95 13.80
C GLN A 282 21.86 -13.27 12.53
N ASN A 283 22.71 -13.20 11.51
CA ASN A 283 22.35 -12.79 10.18
C ASN A 283 21.34 -13.81 9.63
N PHE A 284 20.07 -13.61 9.98
CA PHE A 284 19.00 -14.33 9.30
C PHE A 284 19.03 -13.88 7.84
N PRO A 285 19.19 -14.81 6.90
CA PRO A 285 19.12 -14.45 5.49
C PRO A 285 17.77 -13.78 5.24
N ILE A 286 17.80 -12.54 4.79
CA ILE A 286 16.62 -11.69 4.49
C ILE A 286 15.96 -12.22 3.20
N SER A 287 15.74 -13.50 3.08
CA SER A 287 14.91 -14.05 2.02
C SER A 287 13.45 -13.99 2.46
N ILE A 288 12.71 -13.06 1.91
CA ILE A 288 11.26 -12.96 2.13
C ILE A 288 10.58 -14.23 1.63
N VAL A 289 11.07 -14.79 0.51
CA VAL A 289 10.59 -16.05 -0.08
C VAL A 289 11.44 -17.19 0.44
N THR A 290 11.08 -17.71 1.60
CA THR A 290 11.69 -18.89 2.21
C THR A 290 11.23 -20.18 1.50
N LYS A 291 11.87 -21.32 1.84
CA LYS A 291 11.41 -22.63 1.37
C LYS A 291 9.95 -22.88 1.74
N ALA A 292 9.54 -22.54 2.98
CA ALA A 292 8.14 -22.69 3.42
C ALA A 292 7.14 -21.92 2.54
N VAL A 293 7.47 -20.68 2.14
CA VAL A 293 6.65 -19.91 1.20
C VAL A 293 6.57 -20.57 -0.18
N ARG A 294 7.66 -21.15 -0.66
CA ARG A 294 7.69 -21.89 -1.94
C ARG A 294 6.88 -23.19 -1.86
N ASP A 295 7.01 -23.92 -0.75
CA ASP A 295 6.30 -25.19 -0.55
C ASP A 295 4.77 -24.95 -0.49
N CYS A 296 4.29 -23.86 0.14
CA CYS A 296 2.89 -23.47 0.09
C CYS A 296 2.38 -23.20 -1.33
N CYS A 297 3.22 -22.66 -2.19
CA CYS A 297 2.85 -22.30 -3.56
C CYS A 297 3.30 -23.34 -4.60
N ALA A 298 3.76 -24.53 -4.20
CA ALA A 298 4.47 -25.46 -5.09
C ALA A 298 3.68 -25.85 -6.36
N GLU A 299 2.37 -26.05 -6.22
CA GLU A 299 1.48 -26.43 -7.35
C GLU A 299 1.15 -25.24 -8.25
N GLU A 300 1.41 -24.01 -7.78
CA GLU A 300 1.07 -22.75 -8.46
C GLU A 300 2.30 -22.01 -8.99
N ILE A 301 3.50 -22.54 -8.77
CA ILE A 301 4.74 -21.92 -9.25
C ILE A 301 4.80 -21.99 -10.77
N ILE A 302 5.08 -20.85 -11.36
CA ILE A 302 5.28 -20.70 -12.79
C ILE A 302 6.65 -21.28 -13.17
N GLU A 303 6.67 -22.46 -13.75
CA GLU A 303 7.89 -23.05 -14.31
C GLU A 303 8.43 -22.18 -15.46
N GLY A 304 9.67 -21.75 -15.35
CA GLY A 304 10.37 -20.97 -16.38
C GLY A 304 10.54 -19.46 -16.10
N GLN A 305 10.02 -18.92 -14.99
CA GLN A 305 10.51 -17.65 -14.47
C GLN A 305 11.75 -17.93 -13.59
N GLY A 306 12.90 -18.10 -14.24
CA GLY A 306 14.17 -18.24 -13.54
C GLY A 306 14.36 -17.09 -12.58
N VAL A 307 14.47 -17.42 -11.28
CA VAL A 307 15.01 -16.49 -10.28
C VAL A 307 16.49 -16.35 -10.61
N ALA A 308 16.82 -15.25 -11.30
CA ALA A 308 18.18 -14.78 -11.44
C ALA A 308 18.59 -14.06 -10.16
#